data_bc3e8dda0029588d3a32b5d598e34161
#
_entry.id   bc3e8dda0029588d3a32b5d598e34161
#
_cell.length_a   1.000
_cell.length_b   1.000
_cell.length_c   1.000
_cell.angle_alpha   90.00
_cell.angle_beta   90.00
_cell.angle_gamma   90.00
#
_symmetry.space_group_name_H-M   'P 1'
#
loop_
_entity.id
_entity.type
_entity.pdbx_description
1 polymer ?
#
loop_
_entity_poly.entity_id
_entity_poly.type
_entity_poly.pdbx_seq_one_letter_code
_entity_poly.pdbx_strand_id
1 'polypeptide(L)'
;DKKIPLIVLLHTSGGVKSHREIKYAKFFNKLGYAAYVVDTYGTRKCNPSGNSGPWKNCISRITTVDFATDAYQALNRLSSHPNIDVKKVGLIGFSYGANATALALDSNFKNNLNNKNGFIFNISVYGDCFLNYADLEKTTGADFHFIIGTKDLQYNKKICDKNFSKIKSSGSSVSEHFLQDGVHAFEANFPVEWLPSSEYPTFTNCDLQFFNDGSYIES
;
A
#
# COMPACT_ATOMS: atom_id res chain seq x y z
N ASP A 1 9.21 21.86 22.07
CA ASP A 1 8.24 20.78 22.01
C ASP A 1 8.81 19.64 21.16
N LYS A 2 8.73 18.40 21.67
CA LYS A 2 9.27 17.22 20.99
C LYS A 2 8.34 16.84 19.83
N LYS A 3 8.86 16.88 18.59
CA LYS A 3 8.12 16.38 17.42
C LYS A 3 7.96 14.87 17.51
N ILE A 4 6.81 14.35 17.04
CA ILE A 4 6.44 12.94 17.06
C ILE A 4 6.50 12.34 15.66
N PRO A 5 6.87 11.06 15.51
CA PRO A 5 6.86 10.37 14.22
C PRO A 5 5.42 10.17 13.73
N LEU A 6 5.25 9.98 12.42
CA LEU A 6 3.96 9.82 11.76
C LEU A 6 3.89 8.48 11.03
N ILE A 7 2.74 7.83 11.10
CA ILE A 7 2.37 6.70 10.24
C ILE A 7 1.21 7.14 9.32
N VAL A 8 1.42 7.01 8.04
CA VAL A 8 0.37 7.18 7.02
C VAL A 8 -0.19 5.80 6.67
N LEU A 9 -1.51 5.66 6.69
CA LEU A 9 -2.21 4.39 6.49
C LEU A 9 -3.10 4.47 5.24
N LEU A 10 -2.94 3.51 4.32
CA LEU A 10 -3.74 3.36 3.10
C LEU A 10 -4.69 2.18 3.24
N HIS A 11 -5.95 2.39 2.87
CA HIS A 11 -7.00 1.38 2.98
C HIS A 11 -6.99 0.36 1.82
N THR A 12 -7.75 -0.73 1.99
CA THR A 12 -7.97 -1.72 0.94
C THR A 12 -8.97 -1.22 -0.12
N SER A 13 -9.24 -2.05 -1.13
CA SER A 13 -10.33 -1.84 -2.09
C SER A 13 -11.71 -1.62 -1.42
N GLY A 14 -11.90 -2.10 -0.20
CA GLY A 14 -13.13 -1.93 0.58
C GLY A 14 -13.28 -0.57 1.29
N GLY A 15 -12.37 0.38 1.11
CA GLY A 15 -12.37 1.66 1.80
C GLY A 15 -11.92 1.58 3.26
N VAL A 16 -11.93 2.72 3.94
CA VAL A 16 -11.55 2.83 5.36
C VAL A 16 -12.50 2.05 6.26
N LYS A 17 -11.94 1.21 7.13
CA LYS A 17 -12.70 0.38 8.06
C LYS A 17 -12.28 0.61 9.52
N SER A 18 -13.27 0.60 10.42
CA SER A 18 -13.04 0.78 11.85
C SER A 18 -12.19 -0.33 12.48
N HIS A 19 -12.36 -1.55 11.99
CA HIS A 19 -11.65 -2.75 12.50
C HIS A 19 -10.24 -2.92 11.93
N ARG A 20 -9.83 -2.12 10.94
CA ARG A 20 -8.52 -2.20 10.31
C ARG A 20 -7.76 -0.87 10.42
N GLU A 21 -7.88 0.05 9.48
CA GLU A 21 -7.06 1.27 9.46
C GLU A 21 -7.24 2.10 10.74
N ILE A 22 -8.47 2.25 11.22
CA ILE A 22 -8.74 3.00 12.45
C ILE A 22 -8.20 2.26 13.69
N LYS A 23 -8.29 0.93 13.73
CA LYS A 23 -7.71 0.11 14.80
C LYS A 23 -6.18 0.27 14.83
N TYR A 24 -5.50 0.18 13.67
CA TYR A 24 -4.07 0.38 13.58
C TYR A 24 -3.65 1.82 13.92
N ALA A 25 -4.40 2.84 13.48
CA ALA A 25 -4.15 4.21 13.88
C ALA A 25 -4.17 4.38 15.40
N LYS A 26 -5.18 3.82 16.07
CA LYS A 26 -5.27 3.83 17.54
C LYS A 26 -4.12 3.05 18.20
N PHE A 27 -3.68 1.96 17.59
CA PHE A 27 -2.52 1.18 18.07
C PHE A 27 -1.23 2.02 18.00
N PHE A 28 -0.94 2.66 16.88
CA PHE A 28 0.23 3.52 16.73
C PHE A 28 0.19 4.74 17.65
N ASN A 29 -0.99 5.32 17.87
CA ASN A 29 -1.15 6.42 18.83
C ASN A 29 -0.75 6.00 20.25
N LYS A 30 -1.10 4.78 20.69
CA LYS A 30 -0.68 4.24 21.98
C LYS A 30 0.83 4.04 22.10
N LEU A 31 1.52 3.87 20.98
CA LEU A 31 2.98 3.76 20.91
C LEU A 31 3.70 5.13 20.78
N GLY A 32 2.96 6.23 20.80
CA GLY A 32 3.51 7.57 20.71
C GLY A 32 3.74 8.10 19.30
N TYR A 33 3.19 7.45 18.28
CA TYR A 33 3.18 7.92 16.89
C TYR A 33 1.91 8.72 16.60
N ALA A 34 2.00 9.75 15.78
CA ALA A 34 0.82 10.26 15.07
C ALA A 34 0.40 9.24 14.00
N ALA A 35 -0.89 9.13 13.74
CA ALA A 35 -1.39 8.28 12.67
C ALA A 35 -2.38 9.06 11.81
N TYR A 36 -2.23 8.94 10.48
CA TYR A 36 -3.11 9.57 9.51
C TYR A 36 -3.64 8.52 8.55
N VAL A 37 -4.96 8.34 8.56
CA VAL A 37 -5.66 7.43 7.66
C VAL A 37 -6.10 8.21 6.43
N VAL A 38 -5.61 7.83 5.26
CA VAL A 38 -5.97 8.43 3.98
C VAL A 38 -7.26 7.78 3.48
N ASP A 39 -8.29 8.59 3.24
CA ASP A 39 -9.53 8.14 2.60
C ASP A 39 -9.53 8.55 1.13
N THR A 40 -8.87 7.74 0.30
CA THR A 40 -8.74 7.97 -1.15
C THR A 40 -10.09 7.92 -1.86
N TYR A 41 -11.07 7.19 -1.33
CA TYR A 41 -12.39 7.07 -1.93
C TYR A 41 -13.33 8.20 -1.56
N GLY A 42 -13.31 8.64 -0.29
CA GLY A 42 -14.24 9.66 0.21
C GLY A 42 -14.13 10.98 -0.55
N THR A 43 -12.91 11.44 -0.80
CA THR A 43 -12.65 12.68 -1.57
C THR A 43 -13.13 12.59 -3.02
N ARG A 44 -13.14 11.38 -3.59
CA ARG A 44 -13.60 11.09 -4.97
C ARG A 44 -15.05 10.62 -5.04
N LYS A 45 -15.79 10.74 -3.93
CA LYS A 45 -17.20 10.34 -3.81
C LYS A 45 -17.46 8.90 -4.26
N CYS A 46 -16.52 8.01 -4.00
CA CYS A 46 -16.66 6.60 -4.27
C CYS A 46 -17.00 5.86 -2.97
N ASN A 47 -18.18 5.22 -2.95
CA ASN A 47 -18.61 4.42 -1.81
C ASN A 47 -18.46 2.93 -2.12
N PRO A 48 -17.53 2.23 -1.46
CA PRO A 48 -17.32 0.80 -1.67
C PRO A 48 -18.32 -0.09 -0.91
N SER A 49 -19.29 0.50 -0.19
CA SER A 49 -20.26 -0.24 0.62
C SER A 49 -21.46 -0.68 -0.20
N GLY A 50 -21.78 -1.98 -0.22
CA GLY A 50 -22.96 -2.55 -0.86
C GLY A 50 -22.80 -4.03 -1.20
N ASN A 51 -23.91 -4.75 -1.34
CA ASN A 51 -23.94 -6.21 -1.56
C ASN A 51 -23.58 -6.65 -2.98
N SER A 52 -23.45 -5.74 -3.95
CA SER A 52 -23.21 -6.03 -5.37
C SER A 52 -21.78 -5.74 -5.85
N GLY A 53 -20.79 -5.72 -4.94
CA GLY A 53 -19.39 -5.48 -5.28
C GLY A 53 -19.06 -4.04 -5.70
N PRO A 54 -19.59 -2.98 -5.02
CA PRO A 54 -19.33 -1.57 -5.37
C PRO A 54 -17.85 -1.19 -5.23
N TRP A 55 -17.05 -1.96 -4.49
CA TRP A 55 -15.60 -1.82 -4.48
C TRP A 55 -14.99 -1.95 -5.89
N LYS A 56 -15.57 -2.78 -6.78
CA LYS A 56 -15.14 -2.93 -8.19
C LYS A 56 -15.29 -1.60 -8.95
N ASN A 57 -16.36 -0.86 -8.69
CA ASN A 57 -16.56 0.46 -9.30
C ASN A 57 -15.53 1.48 -8.81
N CYS A 58 -15.07 1.37 -7.56
CA CYS A 58 -14.04 2.25 -7.06
C CYS A 58 -12.68 1.93 -7.68
N ILE A 59 -12.23 0.67 -7.70
CA ILE A 59 -10.93 0.29 -8.25
C ILE A 59 -10.82 0.44 -9.76
N SER A 60 -11.94 0.39 -10.50
CA SER A 60 -11.95 0.66 -11.96
C SER A 60 -11.72 2.14 -12.32
N ARG A 61 -11.81 3.04 -11.34
CA ARG A 61 -11.70 4.50 -11.54
C ARG A 61 -10.59 5.15 -10.72
N ILE A 62 -10.25 4.53 -9.60
CA ILE A 62 -9.28 5.04 -8.61
C ILE A 62 -8.18 3.99 -8.50
N THR A 63 -7.03 4.33 -9.02
CA THR A 63 -5.93 3.40 -9.23
C THR A 63 -4.93 3.40 -8.07
N THR A 64 -3.97 2.50 -8.10
CA THR A 64 -2.82 2.47 -7.20
C THR A 64 -2.03 3.79 -7.23
N VAL A 65 -1.99 4.45 -8.40
CA VAL A 65 -1.36 5.78 -8.56
C VAL A 65 -2.08 6.85 -7.74
N ASP A 66 -3.41 6.83 -7.71
CA ASP A 66 -4.18 7.75 -6.86
C ASP A 66 -3.87 7.55 -5.37
N PHE A 67 -3.76 6.29 -4.91
CA PHE A 67 -3.41 5.98 -3.52
C PHE A 67 -2.02 6.47 -3.16
N ALA A 68 -1.02 6.22 -4.00
CA ALA A 68 0.35 6.70 -3.78
C ALA A 68 0.42 8.23 -3.83
N THR A 69 -0.30 8.86 -4.76
CA THR A 69 -0.42 10.32 -4.85
C THR A 69 -1.02 10.90 -3.58
N ASP A 70 -2.13 10.36 -3.10
CA ASP A 70 -2.79 10.81 -1.88
C ASP A 70 -1.90 10.63 -0.64
N ALA A 71 -1.11 9.54 -0.57
CA ALA A 71 -0.13 9.35 0.50
C ALA A 71 0.91 10.48 0.53
N TYR A 72 1.45 10.83 -0.63
CA TYR A 72 2.41 11.94 -0.74
C TYR A 72 1.77 13.31 -0.49
N GLN A 73 0.54 13.54 -0.92
CA GLN A 73 -0.20 14.76 -0.62
C GLN A 73 -0.49 14.89 0.89
N ALA A 74 -0.85 13.78 1.55
CA ALA A 74 -0.99 13.75 3.01
C ALA A 74 0.34 14.10 3.70
N LEU A 75 1.46 13.52 3.25
CA LEU A 75 2.79 13.84 3.76
C LEU A 75 3.12 15.33 3.58
N ASN A 76 2.88 15.89 2.40
CA ASN A 76 3.07 17.32 2.14
C ASN A 76 2.25 18.19 3.08
N ARG A 77 0.97 17.88 3.23
CA ARG A 77 0.06 18.64 4.10
C ARG A 77 0.50 18.60 5.55
N LEU A 78 0.91 17.43 6.03
CA LEU A 78 1.32 17.21 7.42
C LEU A 78 2.74 17.69 7.71
N SER A 79 3.56 17.91 6.69
CA SER A 79 4.94 18.38 6.84
C SER A 79 5.05 19.77 7.49
N SER A 80 4.01 20.59 7.38
CA SER A 80 3.91 21.90 8.02
C SER A 80 3.36 21.86 9.45
N HIS A 81 2.89 20.69 9.92
CA HIS A 81 2.33 20.57 11.26
C HIS A 81 3.43 20.66 12.34
N PRO A 82 3.32 21.56 13.35
CA PRO A 82 4.40 21.85 14.27
C PRO A 82 4.86 20.64 15.08
N ASN A 83 3.96 19.71 15.37
CA ASN A 83 4.24 18.54 16.22
C ASN A 83 4.70 17.30 15.44
N ILE A 84 4.75 17.32 14.09
CA ILE A 84 5.15 16.17 13.29
C ILE A 84 6.64 16.22 12.95
N ASP A 85 7.33 15.10 13.19
CA ASP A 85 8.69 14.90 12.69
C ASP A 85 8.63 14.36 11.25
N VAL A 86 8.74 15.26 10.29
CA VAL A 86 8.67 14.92 8.86
C VAL A 86 9.81 14.03 8.38
N LYS A 87 10.88 13.88 9.17
CA LYS A 87 11.99 12.95 8.88
C LYS A 87 11.74 11.54 9.39
N LYS A 88 10.62 11.32 10.10
CA LYS A 88 10.23 10.04 10.70
C LYS A 88 8.80 9.68 10.32
N VAL A 89 8.58 9.51 9.03
CA VAL A 89 7.25 9.15 8.49
C VAL A 89 7.34 7.79 7.82
N GLY A 90 6.49 6.86 8.26
CA GLY A 90 6.30 5.56 7.63
C GLY A 90 5.01 5.50 6.83
N LEU A 91 4.98 4.68 5.81
CA LEU A 91 3.80 4.38 5.00
C LEU A 91 3.41 2.91 5.17
N ILE A 92 2.13 2.66 5.47
CA ILE A 92 1.59 1.29 5.57
C ILE A 92 0.33 1.21 4.71
N GLY A 93 0.27 0.22 3.85
CA GLY A 93 -0.90 -0.04 3.02
C GLY A 93 -1.41 -1.47 3.20
N PHE A 94 -2.73 -1.64 2.99
CA PHE A 94 -3.42 -2.91 3.12
C PHE A 94 -4.03 -3.30 1.78
N SER A 95 -3.77 -4.53 1.29
CA SER A 95 -4.31 -5.05 0.01
C SER A 95 -4.08 -4.05 -1.13
N TYR A 96 -5.13 -3.50 -1.72
CA TYR A 96 -5.04 -2.52 -2.79
C TYR A 96 -4.18 -1.28 -2.42
N GLY A 97 -4.30 -0.77 -1.19
CA GLY A 97 -3.43 0.28 -0.67
C GLY A 97 -1.99 -0.19 -0.43
N ALA A 98 -1.76 -1.49 -0.24
CA ALA A 98 -0.42 -2.05 -0.10
C ALA A 98 0.36 -1.97 -1.42
N ASN A 99 -0.30 -2.12 -2.56
CA ASN A 99 0.31 -1.96 -3.87
C ASN A 99 0.88 -0.54 -4.07
N ALA A 100 0.18 0.46 -3.55
CA ALA A 100 0.65 1.84 -3.59
C ALA A 100 1.92 2.08 -2.77
N THR A 101 2.20 1.25 -1.75
CA THR A 101 3.44 1.39 -0.96
C THR A 101 4.69 1.04 -1.76
N ALA A 102 4.59 0.09 -2.70
CA ALA A 102 5.69 -0.24 -3.60
C ALA A 102 5.91 0.87 -4.64
N LEU A 103 4.83 1.43 -5.23
CA LEU A 103 4.93 2.58 -6.13
C LEU A 103 5.52 3.81 -5.43
N ALA A 104 5.19 4.03 -4.17
CA ALA A 104 5.73 5.13 -3.38
C ALA A 104 7.25 5.04 -3.11
N LEU A 105 7.90 3.90 -3.43
CA LEU A 105 9.36 3.79 -3.41
C LEU A 105 10.01 4.48 -4.62
N ASP A 106 9.30 4.68 -5.72
CA ASP A 106 9.89 5.23 -6.93
C ASP A 106 10.27 6.71 -6.74
N SER A 107 11.55 7.00 -6.93
CA SER A 107 12.09 8.37 -6.84
C SER A 107 11.52 9.30 -7.90
N ASN A 108 11.29 8.81 -9.12
CA ASN A 108 10.74 9.61 -10.21
C ASN A 108 9.27 9.96 -9.92
N PHE A 109 8.49 8.98 -9.46
CA PHE A 109 7.11 9.22 -9.02
C PHE A 109 7.03 10.29 -7.93
N LYS A 110 7.84 10.15 -6.87
CA LYS A 110 7.93 11.14 -5.79
C LYS A 110 8.29 12.55 -6.31
N ASN A 111 9.29 12.63 -7.20
CA ASN A 111 9.79 13.89 -7.73
C ASN A 111 8.76 14.58 -8.64
N ASN A 112 8.01 13.81 -9.45
CA ASN A 112 6.93 14.32 -10.30
C ASN A 112 5.80 14.96 -9.48
N LEU A 113 5.60 14.49 -8.24
CA LEU A 113 4.66 15.10 -7.29
C LEU A 113 5.24 16.32 -6.54
N ASN A 114 6.46 16.77 -6.88
CA ASN A 114 7.18 17.86 -6.22
C ASN A 114 7.35 17.63 -4.69
N ASN A 115 7.45 16.37 -4.25
CA ASN A 115 7.62 16.04 -2.84
C ASN A 115 9.09 16.11 -2.42
N LYS A 116 9.40 17.05 -1.50
CA LYS A 116 10.72 17.17 -0.87
C LYS A 116 10.95 16.10 0.17
N ASN A 117 9.91 15.72 0.90
CA ASN A 117 9.95 14.68 1.93
C ASN A 117 9.63 13.31 1.35
N GLY A 118 10.04 12.25 2.02
CA GLY A 118 9.75 10.86 1.67
C GLY A 118 9.41 10.05 2.90
N PHE A 119 8.99 8.83 2.67
CA PHE A 119 8.81 7.85 3.74
C PHE A 119 10.17 7.21 4.06
N ILE A 120 10.41 6.88 5.34
CA ILE A 120 11.63 6.19 5.76
C ILE A 120 11.49 4.66 5.65
N PHE A 121 10.26 4.16 5.69
CA PHE A 121 9.91 2.78 5.38
C PHE A 121 8.52 2.71 4.76
N ASN A 122 8.30 1.68 3.97
CA ASN A 122 7.01 1.34 3.37
C ASN A 122 6.67 -0.11 3.73
N ILE A 123 5.47 -0.35 4.27
CA ILE A 123 4.99 -1.68 4.62
C ILE A 123 3.81 -2.04 3.72
N SER A 124 3.97 -3.10 2.94
CA SER A 124 2.93 -3.74 2.15
C SER A 124 2.32 -4.89 2.95
N VAL A 125 1.08 -4.78 3.35
CA VAL A 125 0.36 -5.81 4.11
C VAL A 125 -0.61 -6.53 3.17
N TYR A 126 -0.32 -7.79 2.86
CA TYR A 126 -1.01 -8.65 1.87
C TYR A 126 -1.29 -7.92 0.54
N GLY A 127 -0.28 -7.17 0.04
CA GLY A 127 -0.30 -6.58 -1.29
C GLY A 127 0.06 -7.61 -2.36
N ASP A 128 -0.22 -7.25 -3.61
CA ASP A 128 0.10 -8.07 -4.76
C ASP A 128 1.57 -7.88 -5.15
N CYS A 129 2.25 -8.98 -5.49
CA CYS A 129 3.62 -8.88 -6.00
C CYS A 129 3.69 -8.83 -7.52
N PHE A 130 2.59 -9.06 -8.22
CA PHE A 130 2.59 -9.13 -9.69
C PHE A 130 2.66 -7.76 -10.36
N LEU A 131 2.52 -6.68 -9.61
CA LEU A 131 2.72 -5.34 -10.11
C LEU A 131 4.21 -5.12 -10.37
N ASN A 132 4.61 -5.17 -11.62
CA ASN A 132 5.95 -4.86 -12.07
C ASN A 132 6.01 -3.39 -12.48
N TYR A 133 6.71 -2.59 -11.69
CA TYR A 133 6.93 -1.17 -12.02
C TYR A 133 8.04 -1.09 -13.07
N ALA A 134 7.63 -0.97 -14.33
CA ALA A 134 8.53 -1.03 -15.49
C ALA A 134 9.61 0.07 -15.45
N ASP A 135 9.24 1.26 -15.00
CA ASP A 135 10.09 2.45 -14.97
C ASP A 135 10.95 2.59 -13.71
N LEU A 136 10.88 1.62 -12.79
CA LEU A 136 11.61 1.71 -11.54
C LEU A 136 13.14 1.63 -11.79
N GLU A 137 13.76 2.78 -11.93
CA GLU A 137 15.20 2.92 -12.07
C GLU A 137 15.89 3.12 -10.72
N LYS A 138 15.29 3.95 -9.87
CA LYS A 138 15.82 4.33 -8.57
C LYS A 138 14.72 4.47 -7.54
N THR A 139 14.93 3.84 -6.39
CA THR A 139 14.03 4.01 -5.24
C THR A 139 14.41 5.23 -4.40
N THR A 140 13.53 5.63 -3.51
CA THR A 140 13.77 6.67 -2.50
C THR A 140 14.79 6.27 -1.43
N GLY A 141 15.19 4.99 -1.40
CA GLY A 141 16.05 4.42 -0.36
C GLY A 141 15.29 4.01 0.92
N ALA A 142 13.97 4.15 0.95
CA ALA A 142 13.15 3.69 2.07
C ALA A 142 13.18 2.16 2.18
N ASP A 143 13.17 1.64 3.41
CA ASP A 143 13.06 0.20 3.64
C ASP A 143 11.68 -0.30 3.20
N PHE A 144 11.64 -1.43 2.51
CA PHE A 144 10.39 -2.07 2.09
C PHE A 144 10.15 -3.36 2.87
N HIS A 145 9.01 -3.43 3.55
CA HIS A 145 8.57 -4.62 4.27
C HIS A 145 7.33 -5.20 3.61
N PHE A 146 7.40 -6.47 3.25
CA PHE A 146 6.30 -7.21 2.65
C PHE A 146 5.78 -8.24 3.65
N ILE A 147 4.53 -8.11 4.06
CA ILE A 147 3.87 -9.00 5.03
C ILE A 147 2.74 -9.72 4.33
N ILE A 148 2.79 -11.06 4.28
CA ILE A 148 1.79 -11.86 3.58
C ILE A 148 1.50 -13.17 4.30
N GLY A 149 0.30 -13.68 4.13
CA GLY A 149 -0.09 -15.00 4.61
C GLY A 149 0.37 -16.10 3.67
N THR A 150 0.81 -17.24 4.20
CA THR A 150 1.28 -18.38 3.38
C THR A 150 0.16 -19.06 2.58
N LYS A 151 -1.12 -18.80 2.94
CA LYS A 151 -2.32 -19.26 2.22
C LYS A 151 -3.00 -18.15 1.41
N ASP A 152 -2.35 -17.00 1.26
CA ASP A 152 -2.88 -15.92 0.41
C ASP A 152 -2.79 -16.35 -1.06
N LEU A 153 -3.94 -16.41 -1.75
CA LEU A 153 -4.03 -16.83 -3.15
C LEU A 153 -3.39 -15.82 -4.12
N GLN A 154 -3.11 -14.60 -3.66
CA GLN A 154 -2.43 -13.58 -4.47
C GLN A 154 -0.90 -13.63 -4.34
N TYR A 155 -0.38 -14.54 -3.52
CA TYR A 155 1.05 -14.73 -3.37
C TYR A 155 1.61 -15.65 -4.46
N ASN A 156 2.52 -15.14 -5.27
CA ASN A 156 3.31 -15.92 -6.21
C ASN A 156 4.80 -15.68 -5.97
N LYS A 157 5.46 -16.65 -5.35
CA LYS A 157 6.87 -16.50 -4.95
C LYS A 157 7.79 -16.09 -6.10
N LYS A 158 7.63 -16.68 -7.28
CA LYS A 158 8.50 -16.38 -8.44
C LYS A 158 8.37 -14.93 -8.90
N ILE A 159 7.15 -14.43 -8.94
CA ILE A 159 6.86 -13.03 -9.33
C ILE A 159 7.35 -12.08 -8.24
N CYS A 160 7.07 -12.39 -6.97
CA CYS A 160 7.56 -11.60 -5.84
C CYS A 160 9.08 -11.49 -5.84
N ASP A 161 9.79 -12.61 -5.96
CA ASP A 161 11.27 -12.64 -5.99
C ASP A 161 11.83 -11.74 -7.10
N LYS A 162 11.23 -11.79 -8.31
CA LYS A 162 11.62 -10.92 -9.45
C LYS A 162 11.47 -9.44 -9.09
N ASN A 163 10.31 -9.05 -8.57
CA ASN A 163 10.02 -7.66 -8.26
C ASN A 163 10.82 -7.16 -7.06
N PHE A 164 11.00 -7.97 -6.02
CA PHE A 164 11.84 -7.61 -4.88
C PHE A 164 13.32 -7.48 -5.25
N SER A 165 13.82 -8.32 -6.17
CA SER A 165 15.17 -8.18 -6.71
C SER A 165 15.33 -6.84 -7.43
N LYS A 166 14.33 -6.40 -8.18
CA LYS A 166 14.33 -5.09 -8.85
C LYS A 166 14.35 -3.95 -7.83
N ILE A 167 13.49 -3.99 -6.80
CA ILE A 167 13.47 -2.99 -5.73
C ILE A 167 14.83 -2.91 -5.02
N LYS A 168 15.43 -4.07 -4.69
CA LYS A 168 16.75 -4.13 -4.06
C LYS A 168 17.83 -3.51 -4.94
N SER A 169 17.87 -3.87 -6.23
CA SER A 169 18.87 -3.34 -7.18
C SER A 169 18.69 -1.84 -7.46
N SER A 170 17.48 -1.30 -7.22
CA SER A 170 17.15 0.12 -7.40
C SER A 170 17.39 0.96 -6.12
N GLY A 171 17.86 0.38 -5.02
CA GLY A 171 18.39 1.10 -3.86
C GLY A 171 17.60 1.04 -2.55
N SER A 172 16.55 0.20 -2.45
CA SER A 172 15.83 -0.05 -1.20
C SER A 172 16.16 -1.44 -0.63
N SER A 173 16.16 -1.57 0.70
CA SER A 173 16.13 -2.89 1.33
C SER A 173 14.74 -3.52 1.16
N VAL A 174 14.67 -4.86 1.12
CA VAL A 174 13.40 -5.61 1.13
C VAL A 174 13.48 -6.68 2.20
N SER A 175 12.48 -6.67 3.08
CA SER A 175 12.27 -7.70 4.12
C SER A 175 10.91 -8.36 3.93
N GLU A 176 10.91 -9.69 3.88
CA GLU A 176 9.72 -10.51 3.70
C GLU A 176 9.31 -11.13 5.04
N HIS A 177 8.02 -11.03 5.37
CA HIS A 177 7.45 -11.54 6.61
C HIS A 177 6.25 -12.43 6.29
N PHE A 178 6.37 -13.71 6.60
CA PHE A 178 5.33 -14.69 6.31
C PHE A 178 4.52 -15.00 7.56
N LEU A 179 3.21 -14.84 7.48
CA LEU A 179 2.29 -15.31 8.51
C LEU A 179 1.84 -16.72 8.16
N GLN A 180 2.27 -17.69 8.96
CA GLN A 180 1.93 -19.09 8.76
C GLN A 180 0.41 -19.28 8.80
N ASP A 181 -0.13 -19.97 7.78
CA ASP A 181 -1.56 -20.22 7.58
C ASP A 181 -2.44 -18.97 7.41
N GLY A 182 -1.83 -17.78 7.33
CA GLY A 182 -2.55 -16.55 7.04
C GLY A 182 -3.13 -16.56 5.63
N VAL A 183 -4.33 -16.03 5.49
CA VAL A 183 -5.03 -15.80 4.21
C VAL A 183 -5.02 -14.31 3.88
N HIS A 184 -5.56 -13.93 2.72
CA HIS A 184 -5.76 -12.52 2.39
C HIS A 184 -6.60 -11.82 3.46
N ALA A 185 -6.21 -10.61 3.88
CA ALA A 185 -6.86 -9.86 4.97
C ALA A 185 -6.91 -10.64 6.31
N PHE A 186 -5.82 -11.29 6.67
CA PHE A 186 -5.69 -12.15 7.86
C PHE A 186 -6.01 -11.46 9.20
N GLU A 187 -6.02 -10.14 9.25
CA GLU A 187 -6.42 -9.37 10.46
C GLU A 187 -7.94 -9.19 10.58
N ALA A 188 -8.68 -9.48 9.52
CA ALA A 188 -10.12 -9.47 9.55
C ALA A 188 -10.63 -10.80 10.14
N ASN A 189 -11.57 -10.74 11.07
CA ASN A 189 -12.20 -11.95 11.67
C ASN A 189 -13.16 -12.61 10.66
N PHE A 190 -12.69 -12.88 9.43
CA PHE A 190 -13.45 -13.65 8.46
C PHE A 190 -13.07 -15.12 8.56
N PRO A 191 -14.04 -16.06 8.48
CA PRO A 191 -13.73 -17.46 8.27
C PRO A 191 -12.90 -17.62 6.98
N VAL A 192 -11.85 -18.42 7.01
CA VAL A 192 -10.96 -18.71 5.86
C VAL A 192 -11.75 -19.18 4.62
N GLU A 193 -12.91 -19.80 4.86
CA GLU A 193 -13.83 -20.32 3.84
C GLU A 193 -14.64 -19.23 3.11
N TRP A 194 -14.54 -17.99 3.56
CA TRP A 194 -15.38 -16.87 3.07
C TRP A 194 -14.80 -16.15 1.85
N LEU A 195 -13.60 -16.50 1.42
CA LEU A 195 -13.02 -16.00 0.17
C LEU A 195 -13.11 -17.10 -0.90
N PRO A 196 -14.27 -17.25 -1.59
CA PRO A 196 -14.36 -18.14 -2.72
C PRO A 196 -13.36 -17.66 -3.76
N SER A 197 -12.50 -18.57 -4.21
CA SER A 197 -11.48 -18.33 -5.24
C SER A 197 -12.06 -17.75 -6.55
N SER A 198 -13.37 -17.90 -6.77
CA SER A 198 -14.10 -17.37 -7.94
C SER A 198 -14.44 -15.87 -7.84
N GLU A 199 -14.42 -15.27 -6.65
CA GLU A 199 -14.75 -13.84 -6.47
C GLU A 199 -13.52 -12.93 -6.43
N TYR A 200 -12.34 -13.50 -6.11
CA TYR A 200 -11.07 -12.80 -6.16
C TYR A 200 -10.31 -13.23 -7.42
N PRO A 201 -10.09 -12.32 -8.36
CA PRO A 201 -9.24 -12.64 -9.51
C PRO A 201 -7.85 -13.00 -8.96
N THR A 202 -7.43 -14.22 -9.23
CA THR A 202 -6.04 -14.63 -9.02
C THR A 202 -5.25 -14.18 -10.23
N PHE A 203 -4.51 -13.09 -10.09
CA PHE A 203 -3.61 -12.58 -11.13
C PHE A 203 -2.27 -13.32 -11.19
N THR A 204 -2.25 -14.55 -10.68
CA THR A 204 -1.01 -15.34 -10.57
C THR A 204 -0.36 -15.66 -11.90
N ASN A 205 -1.06 -15.49 -13.02
CA ASN A 205 -0.57 -15.72 -14.37
C ASN A 205 -0.49 -14.45 -15.23
N CYS A 206 -0.73 -13.27 -14.67
CA CYS A 206 -0.64 -12.00 -15.38
C CYS A 206 0.70 -11.34 -15.07
N ASP A 207 1.42 -10.88 -16.08
CA ASP A 207 2.56 -9.96 -15.93
C ASP A 207 2.03 -8.55 -16.25
N LEU A 208 1.60 -7.82 -15.23
CA LEU A 208 1.14 -6.45 -15.36
C LEU A 208 2.32 -5.51 -15.18
N GLN A 209 2.71 -4.81 -16.23
CA GLN A 209 3.72 -3.76 -16.17
C GLN A 209 3.04 -2.41 -15.95
N PHE A 210 3.30 -1.80 -14.79
CA PHE A 210 2.82 -0.48 -14.43
C PHE A 210 3.87 0.58 -14.73
N PHE A 211 3.42 1.74 -15.21
CA PHE A 211 4.23 2.93 -15.44
C PHE A 211 3.87 4.03 -14.44
N ASN A 212 4.78 4.99 -14.27
CA ASN A 212 4.64 6.10 -13.31
C ASN A 212 3.48 7.05 -13.63
N ASP A 213 2.99 7.04 -14.85
CA ASP A 213 1.83 7.85 -15.29
C ASP A 213 0.48 7.15 -15.00
N GLY A 214 0.52 5.92 -14.47
CA GLY A 214 -0.65 5.12 -14.17
C GLY A 214 -1.14 4.25 -15.33
N SER A 215 -0.47 4.29 -16.49
CA SER A 215 -0.73 3.34 -17.57
C SER A 215 -0.20 1.94 -17.21
N TYR A 216 -0.70 0.91 -17.88
CA TYR A 216 -0.23 -0.46 -17.70
C TYR A 216 -0.30 -1.24 -19.02
N ILE A 217 0.56 -2.25 -19.13
CA ILE A 217 0.55 -3.24 -20.21
C ILE A 217 0.34 -4.61 -19.57
N GLU A 218 -0.61 -5.37 -20.12
CA GLU A 218 -0.86 -6.77 -19.79
C GLU A 218 -0.19 -7.65 -20.84
N SER A 219 0.65 -8.59 -20.41
CA SER A 219 1.35 -9.54 -21.28
C SER A 219 1.03 -11.00 -20.92
#